data_b7bbea9eee218abb80318ef95e2a86d6
#
_entry.id   b7bbea9eee218abb80318ef95e2a86d6
#
_cell.length_a   1.000
_cell.length_b   1.000
_cell.length_c   1.000
_cell.angle_alpha   90.00
_cell.angle_beta   90.00
_cell.angle_gamma   90.00
#
_symmetry.space_group_name_H-M   'P 1'
#
loop_
_entity.id
_entity.type
_entity.pdbx_description
1 polymer ?
#
loop_
_entity_poly.entity_id
_entity_poly.type
_entity_poly.pdbx_seq_one_letter_code
_entity_poly.pdbx_strand_id
1 'polypeptide(L)'
;MNILKSLVLCVAVASGAAQAEEKTLKVYNWFDYITPKALEDFKAQNPSIKLVYDIFDTNEALEAKLLTGNSGYDVVVPSNVFLAKQIEAGVFQPLDRSQLPNWKHLDPKLMKLIEANDPGNQYAVPYMYGTILIGFNPAKVKAALGDDAPVDSWDLIFKEENISKLKQCGVALLDSPSEILPLALQHLGLDPNSSNPKDYIKAEALLMKIRPYITYFHSSKYMADIANGDICVAVGYSGSFSQAANRAREAKNGVTVDMRLPREGAPIWFDMLAIPKGAKNPGDAYTFINYLLQPKVIAPVSDFVGYPNPNKDATEWVDPAIRNNPNLYPTDAAMTTLYTLKPLDSKAERARTRAWTRIKSGT
;
A
#
# COMPACT_ATOMS: atom_id res chain seq x y z
N MET A 1 76.74 1.88 -53.55
CA MET A 1 76.71 2.25 -52.12
C MET A 1 75.19 2.46 -51.76
N ASN A 2 74.50 1.33 -51.46
CA ASN A 2 73.08 1.25 -51.27
C ASN A 2 72.79 1.21 -49.79
N ILE A 3 72.07 2.26 -49.28
CA ILE A 3 71.59 2.32 -47.90
C ILE A 3 70.14 1.81 -47.85
N LEU A 4 69.98 0.59 -47.27
CA LEU A 4 68.67 -0.02 -47.03
C LEU A 4 68.02 0.66 -45.80
N LYS A 5 66.91 1.38 -45.97
CA LYS A 5 66.09 1.91 -44.85
C LYS A 5 65.11 0.84 -44.43
N SER A 6 65.32 0.24 -43.27
CA SER A 6 64.32 -0.65 -42.64
C SER A 6 63.26 0.19 -41.98
N LEU A 7 62.02 -0.01 -42.43
CA LEU A 7 60.82 0.60 -41.87
C LEU A 7 60.27 -0.35 -40.80
N VAL A 8 60.37 0.03 -39.52
CA VAL A 8 59.75 -0.70 -38.40
C VAL A 8 58.31 -0.23 -38.27
N LEU A 9 57.38 -1.11 -38.58
CA LEU A 9 55.92 -0.89 -38.43
C LEU A 9 55.52 -1.21 -36.98
N CYS A 10 55.33 -0.21 -36.12
CA CYS A 10 54.74 -0.39 -34.81
C CYS A 10 53.24 -0.57 -34.93
N VAL A 11 52.76 -1.80 -34.76
CA VAL A 11 51.33 -2.10 -34.61
C VAL A 11 50.93 -1.76 -33.18
N ALA A 12 50.27 -0.63 -32.98
CA ALA A 12 49.62 -0.27 -31.72
C ALA A 12 48.35 -1.13 -31.56
N VAL A 13 48.41 -2.16 -30.71
CA VAL A 13 47.24 -2.90 -30.27
C VAL A 13 46.47 -1.98 -29.31
N ALA A 14 45.47 -1.31 -29.81
CA ALA A 14 44.52 -0.60 -28.98
C ALA A 14 43.63 -1.63 -28.23
N SER A 15 44.01 -1.97 -27.00
CA SER A 15 43.18 -2.71 -26.08
C SER A 15 41.99 -1.81 -25.72
N GLY A 16 40.89 -1.93 -26.47
CA GLY A 16 39.61 -1.38 -26.10
C GLY A 16 39.17 -2.01 -24.79
N ALA A 17 39.39 -1.31 -23.69
CA ALA A 17 38.69 -1.61 -22.45
C ALA A 17 37.22 -1.42 -22.75
N ALA A 18 36.49 -2.51 -22.96
CA ALA A 18 35.04 -2.49 -22.96
C ALA A 18 34.65 -1.97 -21.57
N GLN A 19 34.24 -0.71 -21.51
CA GLN A 19 33.68 -0.09 -20.31
C GLN A 19 32.39 -0.87 -20.07
N ALA A 20 32.39 -1.76 -19.09
CA ALA A 20 31.18 -2.46 -18.68
C ALA A 20 30.16 -1.38 -18.34
N GLU A 21 29.09 -1.33 -19.10
CA GLU A 21 27.99 -0.39 -18.89
C GLU A 21 27.52 -0.58 -17.44
N GLU A 22 27.63 0.47 -16.62
CA GLU A 22 27.34 0.41 -15.20
C GLU A 22 25.86 0.03 -15.04
N LYS A 23 25.60 -1.20 -14.60
CA LYS A 23 24.23 -1.73 -14.44
C LYS A 23 23.50 -0.90 -13.38
N THR A 24 22.52 -0.15 -13.81
CA THR A 24 21.73 0.72 -12.93
C THR A 24 20.36 0.11 -12.69
N LEU A 25 20.14 -0.43 -11.50
CA LEU A 25 18.81 -0.86 -11.04
C LEU A 25 17.99 0.35 -10.63
N LYS A 26 16.83 0.54 -11.24
CA LYS A 26 15.90 1.63 -10.96
C LYS A 26 14.64 1.12 -10.29
N VAL A 27 14.42 1.53 -9.05
CA VAL A 27 13.24 1.18 -8.23
C VAL A 27 12.36 2.39 -8.08
N TYR A 28 11.02 2.22 -8.24
CA TYR A 28 10.01 3.25 -8.03
C TYR A 28 9.00 2.76 -7.00
N ASN A 29 9.07 3.32 -5.79
CA ASN A 29 8.28 2.89 -4.65
C ASN A 29 7.53 4.07 -4.02
N TRP A 30 6.68 3.81 -3.07
CA TRP A 30 5.98 4.80 -2.29
C TRP A 30 6.93 5.67 -1.48
N PHE A 31 6.52 6.91 -1.22
CA PHE A 31 7.23 7.81 -0.31
C PHE A 31 7.30 7.19 1.09
N ASP A 32 8.49 7.29 1.71
CA ASP A 32 8.76 6.87 3.10
C ASP A 32 8.39 5.39 3.40
N TYR A 33 8.69 4.49 2.47
CA TYR A 33 8.19 3.11 2.48
C TYR A 33 9.29 2.03 2.52
N ILE A 34 10.51 2.41 2.83
CA ILE A 34 11.66 1.53 3.07
C ILE A 34 12.65 2.24 4.00
N THR A 35 13.38 1.48 4.84
CA THR A 35 14.40 2.07 5.69
C THR A 35 15.64 2.48 4.87
N PRO A 36 16.30 3.61 5.19
CA PRO A 36 17.60 3.96 4.59
C PRO A 36 18.63 2.83 4.74
N LYS A 37 18.63 2.18 5.91
CA LYS A 37 19.53 1.05 6.20
C LYS A 37 19.31 -0.14 5.25
N ALA A 38 18.09 -0.48 4.89
CA ALA A 38 17.84 -1.58 3.94
C ALA A 38 18.42 -1.26 2.56
N LEU A 39 18.36 0.00 2.12
CA LEU A 39 18.98 0.42 0.86
C LEU A 39 20.51 0.42 0.93
N GLU A 40 21.08 0.86 2.05
CA GLU A 40 22.54 0.83 2.29
C GLU A 40 23.08 -0.60 2.33
N ASP A 41 22.40 -1.49 3.07
CA ASP A 41 22.79 -2.90 3.18
C ASP A 41 22.68 -3.61 1.82
N PHE A 42 21.65 -3.32 1.03
CA PHE A 42 21.56 -3.84 -0.34
C PHE A 42 22.74 -3.41 -1.21
N LYS A 43 23.11 -2.11 -1.19
CA LYS A 43 24.25 -1.58 -1.93
C LYS A 43 25.57 -2.21 -1.48
N ALA A 44 25.75 -2.40 -0.17
CA ALA A 44 26.95 -3.03 0.39
C ALA A 44 27.09 -4.52 -0.03
N GLN A 45 25.96 -5.25 -0.08
CA GLN A 45 25.93 -6.66 -0.50
C GLN A 45 26.06 -6.82 -2.02
N ASN A 46 25.73 -5.79 -2.81
CA ASN A 46 25.70 -5.83 -4.27
C ASN A 46 26.47 -4.64 -4.88
N PRO A 47 27.80 -4.54 -4.66
CA PRO A 47 28.59 -3.36 -5.06
C PRO A 47 28.67 -3.13 -6.58
N SER A 48 28.33 -4.15 -7.39
CA SER A 48 28.25 -4.05 -8.86
C SER A 48 26.91 -3.46 -9.37
N ILE A 49 25.92 -3.29 -8.48
CA ILE A 49 24.61 -2.76 -8.82
C ILE A 49 24.51 -1.31 -8.33
N LYS A 50 24.40 -0.37 -9.25
CA LYS A 50 24.10 1.02 -8.92
C LYS A 50 22.58 1.14 -8.71
N LEU A 51 22.16 1.29 -7.45
CA LEU A 51 20.75 1.47 -7.11
C LEU A 51 20.34 2.94 -7.22
N VAL A 52 19.32 3.21 -8.04
CA VAL A 52 18.55 4.46 -8.09
C VAL A 52 17.16 4.15 -7.52
N TYR A 53 16.76 4.92 -6.51
CA TYR A 53 15.49 4.72 -5.81
C TYR A 53 14.68 6.03 -5.88
N ASP A 54 13.61 5.99 -6.65
CA ASP A 54 12.68 7.10 -6.84
C ASP A 54 11.35 6.80 -6.12
N ILE A 55 10.59 7.84 -5.83
CA ILE A 55 9.37 7.76 -5.04
C ILE A 55 8.17 8.35 -5.77
N PHE A 56 6.98 7.85 -5.41
CA PHE A 56 5.69 8.39 -5.86
C PHE A 56 4.69 8.43 -4.68
N ASP A 57 3.62 9.20 -4.85
CA ASP A 57 2.62 9.44 -3.80
C ASP A 57 1.27 8.77 -4.09
N THR A 58 0.97 8.44 -5.35
CA THR A 58 -0.33 7.87 -5.74
C THR A 58 -0.17 6.77 -6.80
N ASN A 59 -1.08 5.79 -6.76
CA ASN A 59 -1.15 4.75 -7.80
C ASN A 59 -1.35 5.36 -9.20
N GLU A 60 -2.10 6.45 -9.30
CA GLU A 60 -2.37 7.15 -10.57
C GLU A 60 -1.08 7.74 -11.16
N ALA A 61 -0.17 8.27 -10.33
CA ALA A 61 1.14 8.75 -10.78
C ALA A 61 2.00 7.60 -11.30
N LEU A 62 2.00 6.46 -10.60
CA LEU A 62 2.67 5.24 -11.06
C LEU A 62 2.05 4.73 -12.37
N GLU A 63 0.71 4.63 -12.44
CA GLU A 63 -0.01 4.15 -13.62
C GLU A 63 0.28 5.03 -14.84
N ALA A 64 0.20 6.36 -14.71
CA ALA A 64 0.54 7.28 -15.79
C ALA A 64 1.96 7.05 -16.31
N LYS A 65 2.91 6.77 -15.42
CA LYS A 65 4.30 6.47 -15.77
C LYS A 65 4.43 5.14 -16.50
N LEU A 66 3.72 4.10 -16.06
CA LEU A 66 3.77 2.76 -16.63
C LEU A 66 3.10 2.70 -18.02
N LEU A 67 1.98 3.39 -18.22
CA LEU A 67 1.23 3.39 -19.47
C LEU A 67 1.95 4.11 -20.63
N THR A 68 3.05 4.83 -20.37
CA THR A 68 3.91 5.35 -21.44
C THR A 68 4.63 4.26 -22.23
N GLY A 69 4.58 3.00 -21.76
CA GLY A 69 5.21 1.82 -22.38
C GLY A 69 6.71 1.68 -22.10
N ASN A 70 7.39 2.73 -21.63
CA ASN A 70 8.78 2.69 -21.18
C ASN A 70 8.91 3.55 -19.91
N SER A 71 8.55 2.97 -18.78
CA SER A 71 8.61 3.66 -17.49
C SER A 71 10.02 4.06 -17.08
N GLY A 72 11.03 3.33 -17.59
CA GLY A 72 12.43 3.51 -17.24
C GLY A 72 12.81 2.86 -15.89
N TYR A 73 11.89 2.12 -15.25
CA TYR A 73 12.11 1.42 -13.98
C TYR A 73 12.21 -0.09 -14.19
N ASP A 74 12.94 -0.74 -13.27
CA ASP A 74 13.14 -2.19 -13.23
C ASP A 74 12.26 -2.85 -12.17
N VAL A 75 11.98 -2.16 -11.06
CA VAL A 75 11.02 -2.57 -10.03
C VAL A 75 10.06 -1.42 -9.73
N VAL A 76 8.79 -1.74 -9.65
CA VAL A 76 7.72 -0.80 -9.26
C VAL A 76 6.80 -1.42 -8.22
N VAL A 77 6.07 -0.60 -7.46
CA VAL A 77 5.27 -1.08 -6.31
C VAL A 77 3.82 -0.60 -6.39
N PRO A 78 3.01 -1.09 -7.34
CA PRO A 78 1.57 -0.79 -7.38
C PRO A 78 0.82 -1.47 -6.24
N SER A 79 -0.31 -0.89 -5.83
CA SER A 79 -1.29 -1.61 -5.01
C SER A 79 -2.03 -2.66 -5.84
N ASN A 80 -2.47 -3.74 -5.20
CA ASN A 80 -3.02 -4.93 -5.84
C ASN A 80 -4.18 -4.65 -6.83
N VAL A 81 -5.05 -3.69 -6.55
CA VAL A 81 -6.17 -3.32 -7.44
C VAL A 81 -5.66 -2.70 -8.75
N PHE A 82 -4.64 -1.84 -8.66
CA PHE A 82 -3.99 -1.24 -9.83
C PHE A 82 -3.15 -2.26 -10.59
N LEU A 83 -2.43 -3.13 -9.86
CA LEU A 83 -1.70 -4.25 -10.45
C LEU A 83 -2.59 -5.08 -11.37
N ALA A 84 -3.81 -5.44 -10.94
CA ALA A 84 -4.74 -6.23 -11.75
C ALA A 84 -5.03 -5.58 -13.10
N LYS A 85 -5.35 -4.29 -13.13
CA LYS A 85 -5.57 -3.52 -14.38
C LYS A 85 -4.32 -3.46 -15.24
N GLN A 86 -3.17 -3.29 -14.61
CA GLN A 86 -1.88 -3.18 -15.30
C GLN A 86 -1.42 -4.53 -15.88
N ILE A 87 -1.76 -5.66 -15.22
CA ILE A 87 -1.56 -7.01 -15.77
C ILE A 87 -2.41 -7.19 -17.04
N GLU A 88 -3.70 -6.85 -17.01
CA GLU A 88 -4.60 -6.91 -18.17
C GLU A 88 -4.08 -6.03 -19.33
N ALA A 89 -3.49 -4.88 -19.02
CA ALA A 89 -2.86 -3.99 -20.00
C ALA A 89 -1.48 -4.49 -20.50
N GLY A 90 -0.99 -5.63 -20.00
CA GLY A 90 0.28 -6.21 -20.43
C GLY A 90 1.52 -5.41 -20.02
N VAL A 91 1.44 -4.67 -18.92
CA VAL A 91 2.52 -3.78 -18.42
C VAL A 91 3.66 -4.58 -17.80
N PHE A 92 3.37 -5.71 -17.16
CA PHE A 92 4.34 -6.50 -16.41
C PHE A 92 4.78 -7.76 -17.16
N GLN A 93 5.97 -8.24 -16.85
CA GLN A 93 6.42 -9.57 -17.25
C GLN A 93 6.07 -10.60 -16.17
N PRO A 94 5.76 -11.85 -16.55
CA PRO A 94 5.59 -12.93 -15.56
C PRO A 94 6.88 -13.15 -14.77
N LEU A 95 6.75 -13.47 -13.49
CA LEU A 95 7.88 -13.74 -12.62
C LEU A 95 8.48 -15.15 -12.87
N ASP A 96 9.78 -15.20 -12.97
CA ASP A 96 10.54 -16.45 -12.86
C ASP A 96 10.83 -16.77 -11.38
N ARG A 97 10.02 -17.63 -10.79
CA ARG A 97 10.13 -18.01 -9.37
C ARG A 97 11.44 -18.70 -9.02
N SER A 98 12.15 -19.27 -10.00
CA SER A 98 13.46 -19.87 -9.77
C SER A 98 14.51 -18.85 -9.31
N GLN A 99 14.32 -17.58 -9.65
CA GLN A 99 15.17 -16.46 -9.22
C GLN A 99 14.77 -15.87 -7.85
N LEU A 100 13.72 -16.40 -7.23
CA LEU A 100 13.18 -15.93 -5.94
C LEU A 100 13.20 -17.04 -4.88
N PRO A 101 14.38 -17.55 -4.45
CA PRO A 101 14.47 -18.63 -3.47
C PRO A 101 13.84 -18.28 -2.11
N ASN A 102 13.70 -16.99 -1.79
CA ASN A 102 13.05 -16.52 -0.56
C ASN A 102 11.51 -16.44 -0.68
N TRP A 103 10.92 -16.79 -1.83
CA TRP A 103 9.47 -16.93 -2.00
C TRP A 103 8.83 -17.85 -0.96
N LYS A 104 9.55 -18.87 -0.51
CA LYS A 104 9.13 -19.84 0.52
C LYS A 104 8.71 -19.23 1.85
N HIS A 105 9.16 -18.01 2.13
CA HIS A 105 8.84 -17.28 3.36
C HIS A 105 7.48 -16.57 3.32
N LEU A 106 6.87 -16.42 2.13
CA LEU A 106 5.55 -15.79 1.99
C LEU A 106 4.46 -16.62 2.65
N ASP A 107 3.50 -15.94 3.29
CA ASP A 107 2.36 -16.58 3.94
C ASP A 107 1.35 -17.09 2.90
N PRO A 108 1.06 -18.40 2.87
CA PRO A 108 0.14 -18.98 1.89
C PRO A 108 -1.30 -18.44 1.99
N LYS A 109 -1.75 -18.01 3.18
CA LYS A 109 -3.09 -17.44 3.38
C LYS A 109 -3.19 -16.09 2.69
N LEU A 110 -2.17 -15.24 2.86
CA LEU A 110 -2.11 -13.95 2.18
C LEU A 110 -1.97 -14.11 0.66
N MET A 111 -1.11 -15.05 0.22
CA MET A 111 -0.97 -15.36 -1.20
C MET A 111 -2.29 -15.80 -1.85
N LYS A 112 -3.14 -16.51 -1.11
CA LYS A 112 -4.47 -16.90 -1.60
C LYS A 112 -5.42 -15.72 -1.79
N LEU A 113 -5.35 -14.70 -0.92
CA LEU A 113 -6.14 -13.47 -1.08
C LEU A 113 -5.70 -12.66 -2.31
N ILE A 114 -4.40 -12.62 -2.58
CA ILE A 114 -3.82 -11.89 -3.71
C ILE A 114 -4.24 -12.49 -5.06
N GLU A 115 -4.54 -13.78 -5.14
CA GLU A 115 -5.02 -14.42 -6.38
C GLU A 115 -6.27 -13.75 -6.97
N ALA A 116 -7.02 -12.98 -6.19
CA ALA A 116 -8.13 -12.19 -6.69
C ALA A 116 -7.70 -11.07 -7.65
N ASN A 117 -6.44 -10.63 -7.57
CA ASN A 117 -5.87 -9.53 -8.34
C ASN A 117 -4.71 -9.98 -9.25
N ASP A 118 -4.03 -11.07 -8.90
CA ASP A 118 -2.96 -11.71 -9.69
C ASP A 118 -3.18 -13.23 -9.68
N PRO A 119 -4.02 -13.77 -10.57
CA PRO A 119 -4.34 -15.20 -10.59
C PRO A 119 -3.10 -16.09 -10.69
N GLY A 120 -2.92 -16.97 -9.69
CA GLY A 120 -1.74 -17.83 -9.55
C GLY A 120 -0.49 -17.08 -9.09
N ASN A 121 -0.60 -15.82 -8.68
CA ASN A 121 0.51 -14.96 -8.22
C ASN A 121 1.67 -14.95 -9.22
N GLN A 122 1.38 -14.65 -10.48
CA GLN A 122 2.32 -14.81 -11.58
C GLN A 122 3.16 -13.56 -11.87
N TYR A 123 2.70 -12.36 -11.48
CA TYR A 123 3.29 -11.11 -11.96
C TYR A 123 3.95 -10.29 -10.86
N ALA A 124 3.60 -10.52 -9.59
CA ALA A 124 4.11 -9.69 -8.51
C ALA A 124 4.36 -10.45 -7.21
N VAL A 125 5.18 -9.83 -6.35
CA VAL A 125 5.51 -10.32 -5.02
C VAL A 125 4.94 -9.34 -4.00
N PRO A 126 4.14 -9.76 -3.02
CA PRO A 126 3.64 -8.85 -2.00
C PRO A 126 4.79 -8.30 -1.14
N TYR A 127 4.74 -7.01 -0.86
CA TYR A 127 5.73 -6.26 -0.11
C TYR A 127 5.24 -5.89 1.28
N MET A 128 4.16 -5.14 1.34
CA MET A 128 3.45 -4.76 2.57
C MET A 128 1.97 -4.98 2.36
N TYR A 129 1.22 -5.08 3.47
CA TYR A 129 -0.23 -5.12 3.42
C TYR A 129 -0.82 -4.32 4.58
N GLY A 130 -2.09 -3.98 4.47
CA GLY A 130 -2.83 -3.31 5.51
C GLY A 130 -4.32 -3.40 5.30
N THR A 131 -5.05 -2.89 6.28
CA THR A 131 -6.51 -2.81 6.25
C THR A 131 -6.96 -1.37 6.34
N ILE A 132 -8.19 -1.12 5.87
CA ILE A 132 -8.90 0.12 6.17
C ILE A 132 -9.69 -0.14 7.44
N LEU A 133 -9.51 0.73 8.43
CA LEU A 133 -10.12 0.54 9.74
C LEU A 133 -10.50 1.89 10.40
N ILE A 134 -11.03 1.82 11.61
CA ILE A 134 -11.41 2.98 12.39
C ILE A 134 -10.28 3.32 13.37
N GLY A 135 -9.72 4.53 13.25
CA GLY A 135 -8.85 5.12 14.25
C GLY A 135 -9.59 6.15 15.06
N PHE A 136 -9.35 6.21 16.37
CA PHE A 136 -10.10 7.09 17.24
C PHE A 136 -9.33 7.53 18.49
N ASN A 137 -9.76 8.65 19.06
CA ASN A 137 -9.33 9.11 20.38
C ASN A 137 -10.30 8.55 21.44
N PRO A 138 -9.89 7.58 22.30
CA PRO A 138 -10.80 6.91 23.24
C PRO A 138 -11.51 7.86 24.20
N ALA A 139 -10.81 8.87 24.71
CA ALA A 139 -11.37 9.81 25.66
C ALA A 139 -12.48 10.68 25.03
N LYS A 140 -12.25 11.18 23.81
CA LYS A 140 -13.22 12.00 23.08
C LYS A 140 -14.44 11.20 22.62
N VAL A 141 -14.23 9.98 22.12
CA VAL A 141 -15.32 9.08 21.70
C VAL A 141 -16.17 8.69 22.91
N LYS A 142 -15.55 8.33 24.05
CA LYS A 142 -16.27 8.05 25.29
C LYS A 142 -17.07 9.27 25.79
N ALA A 143 -16.51 10.46 25.70
CA ALA A 143 -17.21 11.69 26.08
C ALA A 143 -18.43 11.97 25.20
N ALA A 144 -18.38 11.62 23.91
CA ALA A 144 -19.48 11.85 22.96
C ALA A 144 -20.57 10.75 23.00
N LEU A 145 -20.20 9.49 23.17
CA LEU A 145 -21.06 8.31 22.99
C LEU A 145 -21.22 7.44 24.23
N GLY A 146 -20.42 7.64 25.26
CA GLY A 146 -20.39 6.78 26.45
C GLY A 146 -19.47 5.57 26.30
N ASP A 147 -19.54 4.66 27.29
CA ASP A 147 -18.68 3.47 27.36
C ASP A 147 -19.04 2.41 26.31
N ASP A 148 -20.30 2.39 25.84
CA ASP A 148 -20.82 1.41 24.87
C ASP A 148 -20.67 1.87 23.41
N ALA A 149 -19.77 2.85 23.14
CA ALA A 149 -19.51 3.32 21.79
C ALA A 149 -19.07 2.16 20.88
N PRO A 150 -19.69 1.96 19.70
CA PRO A 150 -19.39 0.82 18.80
C PRO A 150 -18.10 1.02 18.01
N VAL A 151 -16.98 1.19 18.72
CA VAL A 151 -15.68 1.50 18.09
C VAL A 151 -15.13 0.37 17.22
N ASP A 152 -15.64 -0.84 17.37
CA ASP A 152 -15.30 -2.03 16.60
C ASP A 152 -16.33 -2.37 15.51
N SER A 153 -17.13 -1.38 15.09
CA SER A 153 -18.19 -1.56 14.08
C SER A 153 -18.28 -0.36 13.16
N TRP A 154 -18.59 -0.62 11.89
CA TRP A 154 -18.92 0.44 10.93
C TRP A 154 -20.16 1.26 11.33
N ASP A 155 -20.95 0.78 12.29
CA ASP A 155 -22.05 1.52 12.89
C ASP A 155 -21.60 2.87 13.49
N LEU A 156 -20.36 2.95 13.98
CA LEU A 156 -19.78 4.19 14.49
C LEU A 156 -19.82 5.32 13.45
N ILE A 157 -19.58 4.96 12.18
CA ILE A 157 -19.49 5.90 11.06
C ILE A 157 -20.80 6.01 10.30
N PHE A 158 -21.46 4.89 9.98
CA PHE A 158 -22.57 4.89 9.03
C PHE A 158 -23.95 5.04 9.69
N LYS A 159 -24.06 4.91 11.02
CA LYS A 159 -25.30 5.25 11.73
C LYS A 159 -25.31 6.71 12.16
N GLU A 160 -26.33 7.44 11.70
CA GLU A 160 -26.48 8.86 11.98
C GLU A 160 -26.53 9.18 13.48
N GLU A 161 -27.14 8.31 14.28
CA GLU A 161 -27.26 8.43 15.75
C GLU A 161 -25.86 8.43 16.45
N ASN A 162 -24.85 7.83 15.85
CA ASN A 162 -23.49 7.81 16.37
C ASN A 162 -22.67 8.97 15.81
N ILE A 163 -22.55 9.08 14.49
CA ILE A 163 -21.68 10.07 13.86
C ILE A 163 -22.11 11.51 14.15
N SER A 164 -23.43 11.76 14.32
CA SER A 164 -23.93 13.10 14.66
C SER A 164 -23.38 13.62 15.99
N LYS A 165 -23.19 12.75 16.97
CA LYS A 165 -22.62 13.09 18.29
C LYS A 165 -21.11 13.32 18.20
N LEU A 166 -20.42 12.71 17.22
CA LEU A 166 -18.98 12.87 17.00
C LEU A 166 -18.64 14.15 16.22
N LYS A 167 -19.63 14.82 15.61
CA LYS A 167 -19.42 16.02 14.79
C LYS A 167 -18.58 17.10 15.49
N GLN A 168 -18.82 17.33 16.79
CA GLN A 168 -18.14 18.40 17.54
C GLN A 168 -16.65 18.10 17.78
N CYS A 169 -16.27 16.83 17.88
CA CYS A 169 -14.88 16.44 18.08
C CYS A 169 -14.16 16.11 16.77
N GLY A 170 -14.87 16.09 15.64
CA GLY A 170 -14.32 15.95 14.30
C GLY A 170 -14.23 14.50 13.81
N VAL A 171 -14.73 14.28 12.58
CA VAL A 171 -14.70 12.99 11.88
C VAL A 171 -14.09 13.18 10.49
N ALA A 172 -13.07 12.37 10.14
CA ALA A 172 -12.45 12.39 8.84
C ALA A 172 -12.63 11.04 8.11
N LEU A 173 -12.86 11.11 6.80
CA LEU A 173 -12.85 9.93 5.93
C LEU A 173 -11.77 10.09 4.85
N LEU A 174 -11.32 8.96 4.30
CA LEU A 174 -10.42 8.97 3.14
C LEU A 174 -11.07 9.70 1.95
N ASP A 175 -10.29 10.45 1.20
CA ASP A 175 -10.70 10.99 -0.11
C ASP A 175 -10.47 9.94 -1.21
N SER A 176 -11.20 8.85 -1.11
CA SER A 176 -11.05 7.70 -2.01
C SER A 176 -12.39 7.01 -2.25
N PRO A 177 -12.99 7.20 -3.43
CA PRO A 177 -14.25 6.52 -3.79
C PRO A 177 -14.08 5.01 -3.86
N SER A 178 -12.88 4.54 -4.23
CA SER A 178 -12.57 3.11 -4.35
C SER A 178 -12.47 2.39 -3.00
N GLU A 179 -12.43 3.13 -1.90
CA GLU A 179 -12.32 2.59 -0.55
C GLU A 179 -13.57 2.88 0.29
N ILE A 180 -14.06 4.11 0.27
CA ILE A 180 -15.22 4.50 1.13
C ILE A 180 -16.54 3.93 0.62
N LEU A 181 -16.78 3.91 -0.70
CA LEU A 181 -18.04 3.36 -1.24
C LEU A 181 -18.17 1.85 -1.01
N PRO A 182 -17.11 1.00 -1.16
CA PRO A 182 -17.15 -0.40 -0.73
C PRO A 182 -17.54 -0.61 0.74
N LEU A 183 -17.05 0.22 1.66
CA LEU A 183 -17.43 0.15 3.07
C LEU A 183 -18.92 0.47 3.26
N ALA A 184 -19.42 1.47 2.55
CA ALA A 184 -20.86 1.81 2.58
C ALA A 184 -21.73 0.69 1.98
N LEU A 185 -21.27 0.05 0.90
CA LEU A 185 -21.93 -1.14 0.31
C LEU A 185 -21.98 -2.29 1.33
N GLN A 186 -20.84 -2.61 1.96
CA GLN A 186 -20.76 -3.66 2.97
C GLN A 186 -21.71 -3.38 4.15
N HIS A 187 -21.73 -2.16 4.66
CA HIS A 187 -22.64 -1.76 5.75
C HIS A 187 -24.12 -1.93 5.37
N LEU A 188 -24.46 -1.75 4.09
CA LEU A 188 -25.79 -1.99 3.54
C LEU A 188 -26.10 -3.48 3.28
N GLY A 189 -25.16 -4.42 3.57
CA GLY A 189 -25.29 -5.83 3.26
C GLY A 189 -25.18 -6.15 1.76
N LEU A 190 -24.56 -5.26 0.99
CA LEU A 190 -24.30 -5.43 -0.44
C LEU A 190 -22.86 -5.89 -0.67
N ASP A 191 -22.58 -6.44 -1.87
CA ASP A 191 -21.22 -6.82 -2.25
C ASP A 191 -20.33 -5.56 -2.33
N PRO A 192 -19.24 -5.47 -1.56
CA PRO A 192 -18.28 -4.36 -1.65
C PRO A 192 -17.68 -4.19 -3.06
N ASN A 193 -17.60 -5.28 -3.84
CA ASN A 193 -17.12 -5.30 -5.20
C ASN A 193 -18.25 -5.25 -6.25
N SER A 194 -19.44 -4.74 -5.88
CA SER A 194 -20.59 -4.72 -6.77
C SER A 194 -20.29 -3.97 -8.08
N SER A 195 -20.57 -4.63 -9.20
CA SER A 195 -20.57 -4.01 -10.54
C SER A 195 -21.92 -3.42 -10.92
N ASN A 196 -22.93 -3.51 -10.05
CA ASN A 196 -24.26 -2.97 -10.30
C ASN A 196 -24.33 -1.46 -9.98
N PRO A 197 -24.52 -0.57 -10.97
CA PRO A 197 -24.59 0.88 -10.73
C PRO A 197 -25.71 1.32 -9.74
N LYS A 198 -26.76 0.52 -9.58
CA LYS A 198 -27.87 0.84 -8.65
C LYS A 198 -27.44 0.73 -7.18
N ASP A 199 -26.43 -0.09 -6.89
CA ASP A 199 -25.95 -0.24 -5.52
C ASP A 199 -25.18 1.02 -5.08
N TYR A 200 -24.46 1.68 -6.01
CA TYR A 200 -23.82 2.97 -5.74
C TYR A 200 -24.80 4.10 -5.46
N ILE A 201 -26.05 4.04 -5.97
CA ILE A 201 -27.11 4.99 -5.59
C ILE A 201 -27.49 4.82 -4.12
N LYS A 202 -27.55 3.55 -3.64
CA LYS A 202 -27.86 3.27 -2.22
C LYS A 202 -26.71 3.71 -1.30
N ALA A 203 -25.47 3.40 -1.70
CA ALA A 203 -24.26 3.81 -0.96
C ALA A 203 -24.14 5.34 -0.91
N GLU A 204 -24.45 6.04 -2.00
CA GLU A 204 -24.51 7.49 -2.07
C GLU A 204 -25.56 8.05 -1.09
N ALA A 205 -26.78 7.51 -1.10
CA ALA A 205 -27.85 7.95 -0.20
C ALA A 205 -27.44 7.80 1.29
N LEU A 206 -26.78 6.70 1.65
CA LEU A 206 -26.23 6.49 2.99
C LEU A 206 -25.18 7.56 3.34
N LEU A 207 -24.22 7.77 2.45
CA LEU A 207 -23.13 8.73 2.67
C LEU A 207 -23.63 10.18 2.68
N MET A 208 -24.61 10.54 1.85
CA MET A 208 -25.24 11.87 1.86
C MET A 208 -25.96 12.14 3.18
N LYS A 209 -26.58 11.13 3.79
CA LYS A 209 -27.23 11.24 5.09
C LYS A 209 -26.25 11.60 6.21
N ILE A 210 -25.06 11.03 6.19
CA ILE A 210 -24.03 11.28 7.22
C ILE A 210 -23.06 12.41 6.84
N ARG A 211 -23.09 12.89 5.59
CA ARG A 211 -22.21 13.95 5.08
C ARG A 211 -22.14 15.21 5.96
N PRO A 212 -23.24 15.71 6.56
CA PRO A 212 -23.22 16.90 7.40
C PRO A 212 -22.40 16.76 8.69
N TYR A 213 -22.03 15.55 9.06
CA TYR A 213 -21.27 15.21 10.28
C TYR A 213 -19.80 14.92 10.00
N ILE A 214 -19.40 14.83 8.71
CA ILE A 214 -18.01 14.61 8.28
C ILE A 214 -17.31 15.96 8.19
N THR A 215 -16.22 16.12 8.91
CA THR A 215 -15.41 17.35 8.95
C THR A 215 -14.71 17.56 7.60
N TYR A 216 -14.08 16.52 7.07
CA TYR A 216 -13.44 16.56 5.75
C TYR A 216 -13.18 15.16 5.19
N PHE A 217 -12.87 15.12 3.88
CA PHE A 217 -12.30 13.97 3.18
C PHE A 217 -10.85 14.26 2.84
N HIS A 218 -9.91 13.41 3.30
CA HIS A 218 -8.49 13.53 2.97
C HIS A 218 -7.74 12.25 3.32
N SER A 219 -6.89 11.76 2.42
CA SER A 219 -6.24 10.44 2.58
C SER A 219 -4.93 10.45 3.39
N SER A 220 -4.42 11.61 3.82
CA SER A 220 -3.20 11.70 4.65
C SER A 220 -3.34 12.64 5.86
N LYS A 221 -4.09 13.75 5.75
CA LYS A 221 -4.18 14.78 6.80
C LYS A 221 -4.67 14.23 8.14
N TYR A 222 -5.60 13.27 8.13
CA TYR A 222 -6.19 12.66 9.33
C TYR A 222 -5.14 12.11 10.31
N MET A 223 -3.98 11.65 9.81
CA MET A 223 -2.92 11.08 10.65
C MET A 223 -2.33 12.11 11.60
N ALA A 224 -2.07 13.33 11.12
CA ALA A 224 -1.58 14.42 11.97
C ALA A 224 -2.68 14.94 12.90
N ASP A 225 -3.88 15.15 12.36
CA ASP A 225 -5.00 15.73 13.10
C ASP A 225 -5.44 14.84 14.28
N ILE A 226 -5.47 13.51 14.10
CA ILE A 226 -5.83 12.58 15.18
C ILE A 226 -4.71 12.50 16.23
N ALA A 227 -3.44 12.54 15.81
CA ALA A 227 -2.29 12.54 16.72
C ALA A 227 -2.22 13.81 17.57
N ASN A 228 -2.64 14.95 17.02
CA ASN A 228 -2.74 16.23 17.72
C ASN A 228 -4.02 16.36 18.56
N GLY A 229 -5.01 15.50 18.30
CA GLY A 229 -6.33 15.58 18.94
C GLY A 229 -7.29 16.58 18.29
N ASP A 230 -7.02 17.05 17.06
CA ASP A 230 -7.89 17.98 16.32
C ASP A 230 -9.15 17.30 15.81
N ILE A 231 -9.11 15.97 15.61
CA ILE A 231 -10.26 15.12 15.31
C ILE A 231 -10.33 13.96 16.30
N CYS A 232 -11.51 13.34 16.45
CA CYS A 232 -11.70 12.23 17.37
C CYS A 232 -11.85 10.86 16.69
N VAL A 233 -12.25 10.83 15.42
CA VAL A 233 -12.42 9.59 14.66
C VAL A 233 -11.96 9.80 13.22
N ALA A 234 -11.33 8.79 12.67
CA ALA A 234 -11.04 8.75 11.23
C ALA A 234 -11.21 7.33 10.68
N VAL A 235 -11.63 7.23 9.42
CA VAL A 235 -11.52 6.04 8.60
C VAL A 235 -10.23 6.17 7.80
N GLY A 236 -9.32 5.21 7.93
CA GLY A 236 -8.01 5.29 7.31
C GLY A 236 -7.24 3.97 7.33
N TYR A 237 -5.96 4.06 6.99
CA TYR A 237 -5.08 2.91 6.88
C TYR A 237 -4.50 2.50 8.24
N SER A 238 -4.43 1.19 8.50
CA SER A 238 -4.01 0.62 9.76
C SER A 238 -2.62 1.11 10.23
N GLY A 239 -1.61 1.12 9.36
CA GLY A 239 -0.26 1.59 9.70
C GLY A 239 -0.21 3.09 9.99
N SER A 240 -1.05 3.90 9.32
CA SER A 240 -1.12 5.33 9.60
C SER A 240 -1.59 5.63 11.03
N PHE A 241 -2.51 4.83 11.57
CA PHE A 241 -2.93 4.97 12.97
C PHE A 241 -1.87 4.48 13.96
N SER A 242 -1.09 3.44 13.61
CA SER A 242 0.08 3.04 14.37
C SER A 242 1.10 4.19 14.48
N GLN A 243 1.41 4.84 13.34
CA GLN A 243 2.28 6.01 13.31
C GLN A 243 1.69 7.20 14.09
N ALA A 244 0.39 7.47 13.95
CA ALA A 244 -0.29 8.55 14.70
C ALA A 244 -0.22 8.33 16.21
N ALA A 245 -0.42 7.08 16.69
CA ALA A 245 -0.28 6.73 18.09
C ALA A 245 1.15 6.93 18.61
N ASN A 246 2.16 6.60 17.79
CA ASN A 246 3.56 6.83 18.14
C ASN A 246 3.86 8.33 18.25
N ARG A 247 3.43 9.12 17.26
CA ARG A 247 3.62 10.60 17.26
C ARG A 247 2.97 11.26 18.46
N ALA A 248 1.73 10.87 18.82
CA ALA A 248 1.05 11.41 19.99
C ALA A 248 1.82 11.11 21.29
N ARG A 249 2.34 9.88 21.41
CA ARG A 249 3.14 9.45 22.55
C ARG A 249 4.47 10.21 22.66
N GLU A 250 5.16 10.40 21.55
CA GLU A 250 6.42 11.17 21.46
C GLU A 250 6.22 12.65 21.79
N ALA A 251 5.12 13.23 21.30
CA ALA A 251 4.78 14.63 21.56
C ALA A 251 4.36 14.88 23.00
N LYS A 252 4.03 13.83 23.78
CA LYS A 252 3.56 13.93 25.19
C LYS A 252 2.44 14.95 25.38
N ASN A 253 1.57 15.08 24.38
CA ASN A 253 0.48 16.07 24.35
C ASN A 253 -0.80 15.62 25.08
N GLY A 254 -0.77 14.45 25.73
CA GLY A 254 -1.92 13.88 26.45
C GLY A 254 -2.96 13.21 25.53
N VAL A 255 -2.73 13.17 24.22
CA VAL A 255 -3.59 12.48 23.25
C VAL A 255 -3.26 10.99 23.21
N THR A 256 -4.30 10.17 23.23
CA THR A 256 -4.20 8.73 22.94
C THR A 256 -4.94 8.45 21.63
N VAL A 257 -4.29 7.70 20.75
CA VAL A 257 -4.89 7.18 19.53
C VAL A 257 -4.98 5.67 19.64
N ASP A 258 -6.17 5.14 19.43
CA ASP A 258 -6.43 3.70 19.32
C ASP A 258 -7.02 3.40 17.94
N MET A 259 -7.06 2.13 17.55
CA MET A 259 -7.63 1.67 16.30
C MET A 259 -8.38 0.35 16.49
N ARG A 260 -9.42 0.14 15.70
CA ARG A 260 -10.17 -1.13 15.68
C ARG A 260 -10.48 -1.55 14.26
N LEU A 261 -10.18 -2.80 13.97
CA LEU A 261 -10.69 -3.49 12.81
C LEU A 261 -12.17 -3.81 13.06
N PRO A 262 -13.09 -3.30 12.23
CA PRO A 262 -14.52 -3.56 12.43
C PRO A 262 -14.85 -5.05 12.30
N ARG A 263 -15.72 -5.54 13.19
CA ARG A 263 -16.12 -6.96 13.26
C ARG A 263 -16.86 -7.44 12.01
N GLU A 264 -17.47 -6.52 11.28
CA GLU A 264 -18.13 -6.82 9.99
C GLU A 264 -17.12 -7.12 8.88
N GLY A 265 -15.84 -6.85 9.13
CA GLY A 265 -14.76 -6.97 8.16
C GLY A 265 -14.41 -5.65 7.47
N ALA A 266 -13.38 -5.69 6.67
CA ALA A 266 -12.82 -4.52 6.00
C ALA A 266 -12.03 -4.91 4.74
N PRO A 267 -11.74 -3.96 3.85
CA PRO A 267 -10.79 -4.18 2.77
C PRO A 267 -9.38 -4.44 3.32
N ILE A 268 -8.75 -5.49 2.79
CA ILE A 268 -7.31 -5.71 2.91
C ILE A 268 -6.67 -5.39 1.57
N TRP A 269 -5.61 -4.61 1.60
CA TRP A 269 -4.84 -4.23 0.41
C TRP A 269 -3.40 -4.73 0.53
N PHE A 270 -2.75 -4.88 -0.62
CA PHE A 270 -1.36 -5.30 -0.75
C PHE A 270 -0.64 -4.36 -1.69
N ASP A 271 0.55 -3.91 -1.32
CA ASP A 271 1.48 -3.28 -2.23
C ASP A 271 2.45 -4.33 -2.77
N MET A 272 2.63 -4.34 -4.08
CA MET A 272 3.16 -5.47 -4.82
C MET A 272 4.42 -5.09 -5.59
N LEU A 273 5.54 -5.74 -5.32
CA LEU A 273 6.76 -5.61 -6.12
C LEU A 273 6.57 -6.30 -7.48
N ALA A 274 6.62 -5.55 -8.55
CA ALA A 274 6.45 -6.05 -9.91
C ALA A 274 7.57 -5.56 -10.84
N ILE A 275 7.86 -6.34 -11.89
CA ILE A 275 8.90 -6.03 -12.88
C ILE A 275 8.20 -5.59 -14.17
N PRO A 276 8.34 -4.32 -14.61
CA PRO A 276 7.77 -3.86 -15.87
C PRO A 276 8.32 -4.65 -17.06
N LYS A 277 7.51 -4.84 -18.11
CA LYS A 277 7.90 -5.56 -19.32
C LYS A 277 9.11 -4.93 -20.02
N GLY A 278 9.25 -3.60 -19.90
CA GLY A 278 10.36 -2.81 -20.44
C GLY A 278 11.56 -2.65 -19.50
N ALA A 279 11.64 -3.40 -18.39
CA ALA A 279 12.77 -3.37 -17.47
C ALA A 279 14.07 -3.70 -18.19
N LYS A 280 15.11 -2.88 -17.97
CA LYS A 280 16.41 -3.05 -18.63
C LYS A 280 17.31 -4.04 -17.89
N ASN A 281 17.14 -4.15 -16.57
CA ASN A 281 17.95 -4.97 -15.69
C ASN A 281 17.07 -5.95 -14.86
N PRO A 282 16.31 -6.87 -15.50
CA PRO A 282 15.41 -7.77 -14.78
C PRO A 282 16.13 -8.70 -13.78
N GLY A 283 17.36 -9.13 -14.07
CA GLY A 283 18.15 -9.94 -13.14
C GLY A 283 18.48 -9.20 -11.84
N ASP A 284 18.83 -7.92 -11.93
CA ASP A 284 19.10 -7.09 -10.75
C ASP A 284 17.77 -6.76 -10.00
N ALA A 285 16.66 -6.66 -10.73
CA ALA A 285 15.32 -6.54 -10.14
C ALA A 285 14.98 -7.77 -9.28
N TYR A 286 15.21 -8.98 -9.80
CA TYR A 286 15.05 -10.22 -9.00
C TYR A 286 15.97 -10.25 -7.77
N THR A 287 17.21 -9.79 -7.91
CA THR A 287 18.14 -9.68 -6.78
C THR A 287 17.61 -8.78 -5.68
N PHE A 288 17.05 -7.62 -6.03
CA PHE A 288 16.46 -6.68 -5.09
C PHE A 288 15.17 -7.24 -4.45
N ILE A 289 14.27 -7.80 -5.24
CA ILE A 289 13.02 -8.40 -4.74
C ILE A 289 13.36 -9.56 -3.78
N ASN A 290 14.27 -10.45 -4.18
CA ASN A 290 14.67 -11.58 -3.34
C ASN A 290 15.40 -11.14 -2.06
N TYR A 291 16.14 -10.03 -2.10
CA TYR A 291 16.72 -9.41 -0.90
C TYR A 291 15.63 -8.96 0.08
N LEU A 292 14.59 -8.25 -0.39
CA LEU A 292 13.48 -7.80 0.44
C LEU A 292 12.65 -8.96 1.02
N LEU A 293 12.64 -10.12 0.37
CA LEU A 293 11.98 -11.32 0.87
C LEU A 293 12.71 -12.01 2.03
N GLN A 294 13.91 -11.58 2.39
CA GLN A 294 14.61 -12.12 3.56
C GLN A 294 13.94 -11.66 4.85
N PRO A 295 13.61 -12.57 5.80
CA PRO A 295 12.91 -12.24 7.04
C PRO A 295 13.55 -11.09 7.83
N LYS A 296 14.88 -11.12 7.98
CA LYS A 296 15.65 -10.10 8.74
C LYS A 296 15.80 -8.77 8.01
N VAL A 297 15.49 -8.70 6.71
CA VAL A 297 15.49 -7.48 5.93
C VAL A 297 14.14 -6.80 6.00
N ILE A 298 13.05 -7.57 5.82
CA ILE A 298 11.71 -7.00 5.73
C ILE A 298 11.13 -6.62 7.10
N ALA A 299 11.51 -7.32 8.19
CA ALA A 299 10.99 -7.03 9.52
C ALA A 299 11.31 -5.59 9.98
N PRO A 300 12.56 -5.09 9.95
CA PRO A 300 12.85 -3.69 10.27
C PRO A 300 12.14 -2.67 9.36
N VAL A 301 11.81 -3.07 8.12
CA VAL A 301 11.00 -2.22 7.23
C VAL A 301 9.59 -2.12 7.76
N SER A 302 8.97 -3.23 8.20
CA SER A 302 7.65 -3.21 8.85
C SER A 302 7.64 -2.32 10.09
N ASP A 303 8.67 -2.38 10.92
CA ASP A 303 8.79 -1.54 12.12
C ASP A 303 8.83 -0.05 11.77
N PHE A 304 9.55 0.30 10.70
CA PHE A 304 9.69 1.67 10.22
C PHE A 304 8.39 2.21 9.61
N VAL A 305 7.77 1.45 8.70
CA VAL A 305 6.57 1.91 7.99
C VAL A 305 5.28 1.73 8.80
N GLY A 306 5.30 0.91 9.87
CA GLY A 306 4.14 0.62 10.70
C GLY A 306 3.12 -0.33 10.06
N TYR A 307 3.48 -1.00 8.96
CA TYR A 307 2.63 -1.97 8.25
C TYR A 307 3.18 -3.39 8.36
N PRO A 308 2.30 -4.39 8.43
CA PRO A 308 2.72 -5.79 8.36
C PRO A 308 3.26 -6.13 6.96
N ASN A 309 4.21 -7.06 6.94
CA ASN A 309 4.72 -7.66 5.72
C ASN A 309 4.17 -9.09 5.56
N PRO A 310 4.12 -9.62 4.31
CA PRO A 310 3.55 -10.94 4.03
C PRO A 310 4.51 -12.11 4.29
N ASN A 311 5.68 -11.87 4.86
CA ASN A 311 6.68 -12.88 5.15
C ASN A 311 6.41 -13.49 6.54
N LYS A 312 5.85 -14.73 6.57
CA LYS A 312 5.47 -15.41 7.82
C LYS A 312 6.66 -15.65 8.76
N ASP A 313 7.86 -15.83 8.20
CA ASP A 313 9.07 -16.10 8.98
C ASP A 313 9.76 -14.79 9.46
N ALA A 314 9.29 -13.62 8.99
CA ALA A 314 9.71 -12.32 9.48
C ALA A 314 8.99 -11.87 10.75
N THR A 315 7.79 -12.41 11.02
CA THR A 315 6.92 -11.96 12.11
C THR A 315 7.62 -12.00 13.48
N GLU A 316 8.46 -12.99 13.73
CA GLU A 316 9.23 -13.09 15.00
C GLU A 316 10.24 -11.95 15.19
N TRP A 317 10.70 -11.33 14.10
CA TRP A 317 11.69 -10.24 14.09
C TRP A 317 11.05 -8.84 14.12
N VAL A 318 9.74 -8.74 13.89
CA VAL A 318 8.98 -7.48 13.96
C VAL A 318 8.78 -7.07 15.42
N ASP A 319 8.82 -5.76 15.70
CA ASP A 319 8.61 -5.21 17.03
C ASP A 319 7.34 -5.80 17.68
N PRO A 320 7.41 -6.33 18.92
CA PRO A 320 6.25 -6.89 19.62
C PRO A 320 5.05 -5.96 19.70
N ALA A 321 5.24 -4.64 19.77
CA ALA A 321 4.15 -3.67 19.80
C ALA A 321 3.37 -3.64 18.47
N ILE A 322 4.01 -4.00 17.36
CA ILE A 322 3.41 -4.08 16.02
C ILE A 322 2.83 -5.48 15.79
N ARG A 323 3.66 -6.53 15.92
CA ARG A 323 3.24 -7.90 15.62
C ARG A 323 2.13 -8.46 16.50
N ASN A 324 2.05 -8.00 17.76
CA ASN A 324 1.02 -8.43 18.70
C ASN A 324 -0.26 -7.57 18.65
N ASN A 325 -0.31 -6.56 17.80
CA ASN A 325 -1.51 -5.75 17.60
C ASN A 325 -2.45 -6.44 16.59
N PRO A 326 -3.62 -6.96 17.03
CA PRO A 326 -4.53 -7.69 16.16
C PRO A 326 -5.21 -6.81 15.09
N ASN A 327 -5.08 -5.49 15.20
CA ASN A 327 -5.56 -4.55 14.18
C ASN A 327 -4.53 -4.32 13.05
N LEU A 328 -3.25 -4.70 13.28
CA LEU A 328 -2.18 -4.68 12.28
C LEU A 328 -1.94 -6.09 11.72
N TYR A 329 -1.78 -7.06 12.61
CA TYR A 329 -1.66 -8.49 12.29
C TYR A 329 -2.97 -9.19 12.67
N PRO A 330 -3.98 -9.22 11.78
CA PRO A 330 -5.30 -9.79 12.08
C PRO A 330 -5.20 -11.27 12.46
N THR A 331 -6.02 -11.66 13.44
CA THR A 331 -6.16 -13.07 13.82
C THR A 331 -6.76 -13.89 12.67
N ASP A 332 -6.59 -15.21 12.70
CA ASP A 332 -7.22 -16.10 11.70
C ASP A 332 -8.73 -15.88 11.59
N ALA A 333 -9.40 -15.63 12.70
CA ALA A 333 -10.84 -15.33 12.72
C ALA A 333 -11.15 -14.00 12.00
N ALA A 334 -10.40 -12.94 12.29
CA ALA A 334 -10.58 -11.66 11.62
C ALA A 334 -10.25 -11.75 10.12
N MET A 335 -9.24 -12.53 9.72
CA MET A 335 -8.90 -12.76 8.31
C MET A 335 -10.06 -13.32 7.48
N THR A 336 -11.01 -14.05 8.09
CA THR A 336 -12.17 -14.61 7.37
C THR A 336 -13.19 -13.53 6.96
N THR A 337 -13.15 -12.36 7.57
CA THR A 337 -14.05 -11.23 7.27
C THR A 337 -13.39 -10.18 6.36
N LEU A 338 -12.08 -10.29 6.11
CA LEU A 338 -11.36 -9.40 5.22
C LEU A 338 -11.59 -9.78 3.75
N TYR A 339 -11.61 -8.78 2.89
CA TYR A 339 -11.79 -8.96 1.45
C TYR A 339 -10.88 -8.04 0.66
N THR A 340 -10.44 -8.49 -0.52
CA THR A 340 -9.71 -7.65 -1.46
C THR A 340 -10.67 -6.91 -2.36
N LEU A 341 -10.34 -5.66 -2.65
CA LEU A 341 -11.06 -4.88 -3.66
C LEU A 341 -10.63 -5.35 -5.06
N LYS A 342 -11.56 -5.26 -6.02
CA LYS A 342 -11.36 -5.66 -7.41
C LYS A 342 -11.53 -4.47 -8.34
N PRO A 343 -10.87 -4.48 -9.51
CA PRO A 343 -11.19 -3.53 -10.57
C PRO A 343 -12.66 -3.62 -10.95
N LEU A 344 -13.28 -2.48 -11.18
CA LEU A 344 -14.65 -2.38 -11.67
C LEU A 344 -14.67 -2.23 -13.20
N ASP A 345 -15.77 -2.69 -13.81
CA ASP A 345 -16.03 -2.35 -15.21
C ASP A 345 -16.26 -0.83 -15.37
N SER A 346 -16.14 -0.33 -16.60
CA SER A 346 -16.27 1.10 -16.89
C SER A 346 -17.64 1.70 -16.53
N LYS A 347 -18.71 0.90 -16.46
CA LYS A 347 -20.06 1.37 -16.10
C LYS A 347 -20.19 1.57 -14.59
N ALA A 348 -19.73 0.59 -13.81
CA ALA A 348 -19.71 0.66 -12.34
C ALA A 348 -18.73 1.75 -11.88
N GLU A 349 -17.54 1.86 -12.51
CA GLU A 349 -16.54 2.90 -12.22
C GLU A 349 -17.12 4.30 -12.42
N ARG A 350 -17.81 4.55 -13.53
CA ARG A 350 -18.50 5.84 -13.76
C ARG A 350 -19.59 6.12 -12.73
N ALA A 351 -20.34 5.08 -12.30
CA ALA A 351 -21.34 5.23 -11.25
C ALA A 351 -20.71 5.61 -9.92
N ARG A 352 -19.65 4.92 -9.54
CA ARG A 352 -18.85 5.17 -8.33
C ARG A 352 -18.28 6.60 -8.30
N THR A 353 -17.66 7.04 -9.39
CA THR A 353 -17.07 8.38 -9.50
C THR A 353 -18.13 9.48 -9.42
N ARG A 354 -19.28 9.32 -10.07
CA ARG A 354 -20.37 10.29 -10.00
C ARG A 354 -20.96 10.39 -8.61
N ALA A 355 -21.19 9.25 -7.96
CA ALA A 355 -21.67 9.21 -6.57
C ALA A 355 -20.70 9.97 -5.65
N TRP A 356 -19.39 9.70 -5.79
CA TRP A 356 -18.37 10.38 -4.99
C TRP A 356 -18.34 11.89 -5.19
N THR A 357 -18.44 12.35 -6.43
CA THR A 357 -18.49 13.80 -6.74
C THR A 357 -19.63 14.48 -6.01
N ARG A 358 -20.84 13.88 -6.04
CA ARG A 358 -22.02 14.42 -5.32
C ARG A 358 -21.84 14.37 -3.81
N ILE A 359 -21.31 13.28 -3.26
CA ILE A 359 -21.01 13.16 -1.83
C ILE A 359 -20.07 14.27 -1.37
N LYS A 360 -19.00 14.52 -2.14
CA LYS A 360 -18.01 15.55 -1.78
C LYS A 360 -18.61 16.96 -1.85
N SER A 361 -19.36 17.27 -2.91
CA SER A 361 -20.01 18.58 -3.06
C SER A 361 -21.17 18.79 -2.07
N GLY A 362 -21.79 17.71 -1.60
CA GLY A 362 -22.99 17.79 -0.75
C GLY A 362 -24.27 18.15 -1.52
N THR A 363 -24.26 17.89 -2.87
CA THR A 363 -25.36 18.26 -3.79
C THR A 363 -25.82 17.07 -4.62
#